data_d3669a634257204fd5e77e67e4112a34
#
_entry.id   d3669a634257204fd5e77e67e4112a34
#
_cell.length_a   1.000
_cell.length_b   1.000
_cell.length_c   1.000
_cell.angle_alpha   90.00
_cell.angle_beta   90.00
_cell.angle_gamma   90.00
#
_symmetry.space_group_name_H-M   'P 1'
#
loop_
_entity.id
_entity.type
_entity.pdbx_description
1 polymer ?
#
loop_
_entity_poly.entity_id
_entity_poly.type
_entity_poly.pdbx_seq_one_letter_code
_entity_poly.pdbx_strand_id
1 'polypeptide(L)'
;MGAPLKIRRVALVALVLFAAAACGQSQADQSHDLVLGAIYPLSGPQAPGGKEELAGVRAALAVAESSGALKAHVRLQVIDATTPQAASAAVDTLVHDYHVPAIMGTYGSTLSAAASARAEELKTVYWETGAVADPITAQRRYVFRTVATGSSLGRMAVTFTHDVLLPQMRLSGGRAVVVRVNDIYGRSVGGGEETLAKEMGIQIVDVIEYDPYAYNPDAIATRLAADRADFLWDVSYLDDGVAIWQAVLRHNVSLKAAIGTSSAFCMPAFGQRLGAASIGVYAADKPDANISLAALSPSGQALLATARSVYGQNNAGNAMEIPAVAGFVGGWTLFHDVIPNVSGTITAESVRTAALNVDVPTGDSINGGGVKFGADGSLDEGQNTRSAAVIGQWQAVGVMKVVYPAAYATGSPIVGSSALSTSP
;
A
#
# COMPACT_ATOMS: atom_id res chain seq x y z
N MET A 1 82.76 2.96 67.35
CA MET A 1 82.17 3.56 68.58
C MET A 1 80.78 4.00 68.18
N GLY A 2 79.74 3.52 68.76
CA GLY A 2 78.37 3.93 68.45
C GLY A 2 77.40 2.72 68.45
N ALA A 3 76.72 2.52 69.54
CA ALA A 3 75.83 1.41 69.79
C ALA A 3 74.52 1.50 69.01
N PRO A 4 73.85 0.39 68.80
CA PRO A 4 72.60 0.37 68.00
C PRO A 4 71.36 0.60 68.87
N LEU A 5 70.48 1.43 68.38
CA LEU A 5 69.18 1.76 68.96
C LEU A 5 68.17 0.67 68.63
N LYS A 6 67.55 0.06 69.60
CA LYS A 6 66.47 -0.94 69.48
C LYS A 6 65.16 -0.21 69.23
N ILE A 7 64.52 -0.47 68.08
CA ILE A 7 63.13 -0.03 67.78
C ILE A 7 62.18 -1.11 68.17
N ARG A 8 61.31 -0.84 69.13
CA ARG A 8 60.14 -1.67 69.52
C ARG A 8 59.09 -1.62 68.46
N ARG A 9 58.67 -2.82 68.02
CA ARG A 9 57.48 -2.97 67.13
C ARG A 9 56.22 -2.83 67.98
N VAL A 10 55.41 -1.79 67.68
CA VAL A 10 54.06 -1.67 68.14
C VAL A 10 53.18 -2.19 67.02
N ALA A 11 52.46 -3.29 67.27
CA ALA A 11 51.49 -3.82 66.35
C ALA A 11 50.21 -2.97 66.49
N LEU A 12 49.85 -2.22 65.45
CA LEU A 12 48.54 -1.57 65.33
C LEU A 12 47.64 -2.47 64.56
N VAL A 13 46.65 -3.05 65.23
CA VAL A 13 45.55 -3.82 64.59
C VAL A 13 44.57 -2.80 64.08
N ALA A 14 44.57 -2.57 62.74
CA ALA A 14 43.53 -1.76 62.02
C ALA A 14 42.36 -2.68 61.65
N LEU A 15 41.28 -2.50 62.39
CA LEU A 15 40.00 -3.12 62.08
C LEU A 15 39.40 -2.44 60.83
N VAL A 16 39.52 -3.05 59.63
CA VAL A 16 38.89 -2.58 58.39
C VAL A 16 37.46 -3.04 58.36
N LEU A 17 36.54 -2.15 58.70
CA LEU A 17 35.11 -2.31 58.44
C LEU A 17 34.86 -2.21 56.92
N PHE A 18 34.66 -3.32 56.24
CA PHE A 18 34.12 -3.34 54.88
C PHE A 18 32.64 -2.94 54.96
N ALA A 19 32.32 -1.69 54.70
CA ALA A 19 30.98 -1.29 54.31
C ALA A 19 30.74 -1.82 52.92
N ALA A 20 29.99 -2.91 52.80
CA ALA A 20 29.44 -3.36 51.53
C ALA A 20 28.42 -2.31 51.07
N ALA A 21 28.87 -1.34 50.29
CA ALA A 21 27.99 -0.52 49.48
C ALA A 21 27.40 -1.47 48.43
N ALA A 22 26.18 -1.94 48.67
CA ALA A 22 25.33 -2.53 47.64
C ALA A 22 25.05 -1.43 46.62
N CYS A 23 25.93 -1.32 45.63
CA CYS A 23 25.57 -0.69 44.36
C CYS A 23 24.44 -1.52 43.79
N GLY A 24 23.21 -1.10 44.05
CA GLY A 24 22.08 -1.49 43.21
C GLY A 24 22.44 -1.02 41.81
N GLN A 25 22.99 -1.92 40.99
CA GLN A 25 22.92 -1.78 39.56
C GLN A 25 21.43 -1.72 39.26
N SER A 26 20.90 -0.51 39.05
CA SER A 26 19.72 -0.37 38.23
C SER A 26 20.10 -1.06 36.92
N GLN A 27 19.55 -2.27 36.68
CA GLN A 27 19.43 -2.79 35.34
C GLN A 27 18.75 -1.68 34.59
N ALA A 28 19.54 -0.88 33.84
CA ALA A 28 19.00 -0.13 32.75
C ALA A 28 18.24 -1.19 31.94
N ASP A 29 16.94 -1.04 31.90
CA ASP A 29 16.05 -1.79 31.04
C ASP A 29 16.66 -1.68 29.65
N GLN A 30 17.39 -2.68 29.21
CA GLN A 30 17.81 -2.78 27.83
C GLN A 30 16.52 -3.02 27.08
N SER A 31 15.86 -1.94 26.67
CA SER A 31 14.77 -1.99 25.73
C SER A 31 15.36 -2.62 24.46
N HIS A 32 15.20 -3.93 24.35
CA HIS A 32 15.56 -4.63 23.13
C HIS A 32 14.71 -4.04 22.01
N ASP A 33 15.36 -3.49 20.98
CA ASP A 33 14.68 -3.00 19.80
C ASP A 33 13.75 -4.10 19.26
N LEU A 34 12.50 -3.76 19.00
CA LEU A 34 11.60 -4.63 18.27
C LEU A 34 12.00 -4.59 16.79
N VAL A 35 12.54 -5.66 16.26
CA VAL A 35 12.87 -5.76 14.84
C VAL A 35 11.65 -6.25 14.09
N LEU A 36 11.21 -5.48 13.09
CA LEU A 36 10.19 -5.85 12.12
C LEU A 36 10.82 -5.93 10.72
N GLY A 37 10.37 -6.89 9.92
CA GLY A 37 10.81 -7.03 8.53
C GLY A 37 10.08 -6.06 7.61
N ALA A 38 10.74 -5.70 6.49
CA ALA A 38 10.09 -4.98 5.41
C ALA A 38 10.70 -5.43 4.06
N ILE A 39 9.84 -5.77 3.09
CA ILE A 39 10.25 -6.21 1.75
C ILE A 39 9.59 -5.30 0.74
N TYR A 40 10.39 -4.56 -0.04
CA TYR A 40 9.89 -3.66 -1.07
C TYR A 40 10.78 -3.71 -2.31
N PRO A 41 10.24 -3.51 -3.53
CA PRO A 41 11.06 -3.29 -4.71
C PRO A 41 11.67 -1.88 -4.65
N LEU A 42 12.93 -1.78 -4.26
CA LEU A 42 13.67 -0.53 -4.16
C LEU A 42 14.55 -0.27 -5.38
N SER A 43 14.63 -1.25 -6.29
CA SER A 43 15.30 -1.20 -7.59
C SER A 43 14.36 -1.75 -8.67
N GLY A 44 14.75 -1.62 -9.95
CA GLY A 44 13.97 -2.09 -11.09
C GLY A 44 12.69 -1.28 -11.39
N PRO A 45 11.81 -1.78 -12.27
CA PRO A 45 10.66 -1.04 -12.81
C PRO A 45 9.62 -0.63 -11.76
N GLN A 46 9.47 -1.39 -10.68
CA GLN A 46 8.50 -1.09 -9.61
C GLN A 46 9.08 -0.22 -8.49
N ALA A 47 10.36 0.19 -8.60
CA ALA A 47 11.03 0.98 -7.56
C ALA A 47 10.35 2.33 -7.24
N PRO A 48 9.77 3.07 -8.17
CA PRO A 48 9.06 4.31 -7.82
C PRO A 48 7.97 4.07 -6.76
N GLY A 49 7.06 3.13 -7.00
CA GLY A 49 5.99 2.82 -6.05
C GLY A 49 6.48 2.18 -4.75
N GLY A 50 7.43 1.23 -4.84
CA GLY A 50 7.98 0.56 -3.65
C GLY A 50 8.72 1.51 -2.71
N LYS A 51 9.46 2.49 -3.24
CA LYS A 51 10.14 3.52 -2.44
C LYS A 51 9.15 4.46 -1.76
N GLU A 52 8.11 4.87 -2.46
CA GLU A 52 7.07 5.74 -1.89
C GLU A 52 6.29 5.01 -0.81
N GLU A 53 5.93 3.75 -1.02
CA GLU A 53 5.20 2.96 -0.03
C GLU A 53 6.02 2.77 1.24
N LEU A 54 7.30 2.41 1.12
CA LEU A 54 8.21 2.33 2.26
C LEU A 54 8.39 3.68 2.97
N ALA A 55 8.42 4.79 2.23
CA ALA A 55 8.49 6.13 2.83
C ALA A 55 7.23 6.45 3.65
N GLY A 56 6.06 6.02 3.19
CA GLY A 56 4.81 6.08 3.96
C GLY A 56 4.86 5.27 5.25
N VAL A 57 5.38 4.03 5.19
CA VAL A 57 5.60 3.19 6.39
C VAL A 57 6.53 3.86 7.39
N ARG A 58 7.65 4.45 6.92
CA ARG A 58 8.59 5.15 7.78
C ARG A 58 7.98 6.41 8.42
N ALA A 59 7.14 7.13 7.68
CA ALA A 59 6.42 8.27 8.23
C ALA A 59 5.42 7.82 9.31
N ALA A 60 4.71 6.71 9.12
CA ALA A 60 3.82 6.14 10.12
C ALA A 60 4.58 5.72 11.39
N LEU A 61 5.76 5.09 11.24
CA LEU A 61 6.60 4.74 12.38
C LEU A 61 7.01 5.98 13.16
N ALA A 62 7.52 7.02 12.49
CA ALA A 62 7.93 8.27 13.14
C ALA A 62 6.77 8.95 13.89
N VAL A 63 5.54 8.93 13.32
CA VAL A 63 4.34 9.45 14.01
C VAL A 63 3.99 8.60 15.22
N ALA A 64 4.04 7.26 15.12
CA ALA A 64 3.74 6.36 16.23
C ALA A 64 4.74 6.48 17.37
N GLU A 65 6.04 6.62 17.07
CA GLU A 65 7.08 6.88 18.08
C GLU A 65 6.87 8.23 18.76
N SER A 66 6.61 9.29 18.00
CA SER A 66 6.41 10.63 18.55
C SER A 66 5.12 10.77 19.39
N SER A 67 4.11 9.95 19.10
CA SER A 67 2.85 9.91 19.87
C SER A 67 2.98 9.18 21.21
N GLY A 68 4.08 8.44 21.43
CA GLY A 68 4.27 7.61 22.61
C GLY A 68 3.43 6.32 22.61
N ALA A 69 2.84 5.94 21.48
CA ALA A 69 2.08 4.70 21.35
C ALA A 69 2.98 3.45 21.51
N LEU A 70 4.20 3.52 20.98
CA LEU A 70 5.16 2.42 21.06
C LEU A 70 5.93 2.44 22.40
N LYS A 71 5.96 1.29 23.07
CA LYS A 71 6.70 1.09 24.33
C LYS A 71 8.16 0.70 24.11
N ALA A 72 8.50 0.21 22.92
CA ALA A 72 9.85 -0.17 22.52
C ALA A 72 10.22 0.57 21.23
N HIS A 73 11.51 0.83 21.05
CA HIS A 73 12.00 1.35 19.78
C HIS A 73 11.83 0.28 18.69
N VAL A 74 11.25 0.65 17.54
CA VAL A 74 11.01 -0.26 16.41
C VAL A 74 12.07 -0.02 15.34
N ARG A 75 12.79 -1.08 14.98
CA ARG A 75 13.75 -1.07 13.88
C ARG A 75 13.21 -1.87 12.69
N LEU A 76 13.12 -1.22 11.52
CA LEU A 76 12.76 -1.90 10.28
C LEU A 76 14.00 -2.50 9.62
N GLN A 77 14.00 -3.83 9.46
CA GLN A 77 14.97 -4.53 8.63
C GLN A 77 14.43 -4.61 7.21
N VAL A 78 14.98 -3.77 6.32
CA VAL A 78 14.48 -3.60 4.94
C VAL A 78 15.30 -4.45 3.98
N ILE A 79 14.62 -5.20 3.10
CA ILE A 79 15.24 -5.98 2.01
C ILE A 79 14.63 -5.54 0.67
N ASP A 80 15.49 -5.25 -0.30
CA ASP A 80 15.10 -5.01 -1.70
C ASP A 80 14.79 -6.35 -2.39
N ALA A 81 13.60 -6.48 -2.96
CA ALA A 81 13.23 -7.67 -3.73
C ALA A 81 12.49 -7.28 -5.01
N THR A 82 13.01 -7.69 -6.15
CA THR A 82 12.49 -7.34 -7.48
C THR A 82 11.94 -8.54 -8.25
N THR A 83 12.05 -9.75 -7.68
CA THR A 83 11.49 -10.98 -8.24
C THR A 83 10.75 -11.78 -7.17
N PRO A 84 9.79 -12.64 -7.55
CA PRO A 84 9.09 -13.52 -6.60
C PRO A 84 10.04 -14.39 -5.78
N GLN A 85 11.10 -14.91 -6.41
CA GLN A 85 12.10 -15.72 -5.74
C GLN A 85 12.89 -14.92 -4.70
N ALA A 86 13.29 -13.68 -5.04
CA ALA A 86 13.97 -12.79 -4.11
C ALA A 86 13.05 -12.40 -2.94
N ALA A 87 11.75 -12.17 -3.20
CA ALA A 87 10.78 -11.86 -2.16
C ALA A 87 10.58 -13.03 -1.19
N SER A 88 10.49 -14.26 -1.68
CA SER A 88 10.43 -15.46 -0.85
C SER A 88 11.71 -15.66 -0.02
N ALA A 89 12.90 -15.51 -0.64
CA ALA A 89 14.17 -15.62 0.07
C ALA A 89 14.37 -14.52 1.13
N ALA A 90 13.84 -13.31 0.88
CA ALA A 90 13.85 -12.23 1.86
C ALA A 90 13.04 -12.58 3.11
N VAL A 91 11.91 -13.29 2.95
CA VAL A 91 11.14 -13.81 4.11
C VAL A 91 11.99 -14.80 4.92
N ASP A 92 12.68 -15.75 4.27
CA ASP A 92 13.57 -16.69 4.97
C ASP A 92 14.63 -15.95 5.79
N THR A 93 15.32 -14.95 5.18
CA THR A 93 16.33 -14.13 5.85
C THR A 93 15.72 -13.41 7.06
N LEU A 94 14.58 -12.74 6.89
CA LEU A 94 13.94 -11.99 7.98
C LEU A 94 13.52 -12.88 9.15
N VAL A 95 13.02 -14.06 8.85
CA VAL A 95 12.55 -15.00 9.90
C VAL A 95 13.72 -15.70 10.59
N HIS A 96 14.69 -16.23 9.83
CA HIS A 96 15.74 -17.07 10.40
C HIS A 96 16.91 -16.28 10.99
N ASP A 97 17.30 -15.16 10.35
CA ASP A 97 18.47 -14.39 10.78
C ASP A 97 18.09 -13.23 11.71
N TYR A 98 16.89 -12.63 11.50
CA TYR A 98 16.45 -11.48 12.30
C TYR A 98 15.32 -11.79 13.27
N HIS A 99 14.72 -12.98 13.21
CA HIS A 99 13.66 -13.47 14.10
C HIS A 99 12.46 -12.51 14.20
N VAL A 100 12.07 -11.93 13.08
CA VAL A 100 11.00 -10.93 13.06
C VAL A 100 9.61 -11.58 13.30
N PRO A 101 8.75 -10.99 14.13
CA PRO A 101 7.38 -11.48 14.34
C PRO A 101 6.43 -11.09 13.21
N ALA A 102 6.76 -10.04 12.45
CA ALA A 102 5.97 -9.55 11.32
C ALA A 102 6.85 -8.95 10.23
N ILE A 103 6.39 -9.06 8.98
CA ILE A 103 7.05 -8.56 7.77
C ILE A 103 6.07 -7.68 7.02
N MET A 104 6.44 -6.43 6.74
CA MET A 104 5.65 -5.48 5.96
C MET A 104 6.03 -5.52 4.48
N GLY A 105 5.09 -5.21 3.61
CA GLY A 105 5.31 -5.08 2.16
C GLY A 105 4.34 -5.98 1.40
N THR A 106 4.47 -6.09 0.13
CA THR A 106 5.26 -5.37 -0.85
C THR A 106 4.35 -4.42 -1.66
N TYR A 107 4.91 -3.69 -2.64
CA TYR A 107 4.15 -2.88 -3.58
C TYR A 107 3.50 -3.74 -4.69
N GLY A 108 4.27 -4.66 -5.28
CA GLY A 108 3.85 -5.46 -6.43
C GLY A 108 3.15 -6.76 -6.03
N SER A 109 2.00 -7.04 -6.63
CA SER A 109 1.17 -8.21 -6.27
C SER A 109 1.88 -9.56 -6.45
N THR A 110 2.67 -9.72 -7.51
CA THR A 110 3.40 -10.97 -7.77
C THR A 110 4.51 -11.21 -6.74
N LEU A 111 5.18 -10.15 -6.29
CA LEU A 111 6.17 -10.21 -5.20
C LEU A 111 5.48 -10.55 -3.88
N SER A 112 4.37 -9.84 -3.58
CA SER A 112 3.58 -10.04 -2.38
C SER A 112 3.02 -11.45 -2.26
N ALA A 113 2.53 -12.02 -3.36
CA ALA A 113 2.02 -13.39 -3.35
C ALA A 113 3.09 -14.42 -2.98
N ALA A 114 4.32 -14.24 -3.45
CA ALA A 114 5.44 -15.12 -3.12
C ALA A 114 5.88 -14.93 -1.65
N ALA A 115 6.03 -13.68 -1.21
CA ALA A 115 6.41 -13.36 0.16
C ALA A 115 5.35 -13.83 1.17
N SER A 116 4.07 -13.53 0.91
CA SER A 116 2.97 -13.92 1.81
C SER A 116 2.78 -15.44 1.89
N ALA A 117 2.96 -16.16 0.76
CA ALA A 117 2.94 -17.63 0.77
C ALA A 117 4.05 -18.20 1.68
N ARG A 118 5.27 -17.66 1.54
CA ARG A 118 6.39 -18.13 2.35
C ARG A 118 6.24 -17.77 3.83
N ALA A 119 5.73 -16.58 4.14
CA ALA A 119 5.45 -16.15 5.51
C ALA A 119 4.36 -17.02 6.17
N GLU A 120 3.31 -17.41 5.44
CA GLU A 120 2.27 -18.35 5.89
C GLU A 120 2.87 -19.72 6.26
N GLU A 121 3.74 -20.27 5.39
CA GLU A 121 4.44 -21.54 5.66
C GLU A 121 5.29 -21.48 6.94
N LEU A 122 5.94 -20.35 7.20
CA LEU A 122 6.77 -20.11 8.38
C LEU A 122 5.98 -19.63 9.60
N LYS A 123 4.66 -19.44 9.45
CA LYS A 123 3.76 -18.91 10.48
C LYS A 123 4.25 -17.57 11.04
N THR A 124 4.73 -16.70 10.17
CA THR A 124 5.14 -15.33 10.46
C THR A 124 4.12 -14.36 9.85
N VAL A 125 3.75 -13.32 10.59
CA VAL A 125 2.77 -12.36 10.08
C VAL A 125 3.33 -11.64 8.86
N TYR A 126 2.59 -11.70 7.75
CA TYR A 126 2.83 -10.87 6.57
C TYR A 126 1.80 -9.75 6.52
N TRP A 127 2.30 -8.51 6.58
CA TRP A 127 1.50 -7.29 6.68
C TRP A 127 1.53 -6.54 5.36
N GLU A 128 0.54 -6.82 4.50
CA GLU A 128 0.45 -6.22 3.17
C GLU A 128 -0.02 -4.77 3.23
N THR A 129 0.76 -3.88 2.64
CA THR A 129 0.54 -2.43 2.71
C THR A 129 0.07 -1.81 1.39
N GLY A 130 0.29 -2.44 0.23
CA GLY A 130 -0.03 -1.84 -1.07
C GLY A 130 -0.54 -2.77 -2.15
N ALA A 131 -0.05 -4.01 -2.21
CA ALA A 131 -0.44 -4.95 -3.26
C ALA A 131 -1.89 -5.41 -3.12
N VAL A 132 -2.61 -5.48 -4.25
CA VAL A 132 -4.06 -5.63 -4.26
C VAL A 132 -4.58 -7.00 -4.70
N ALA A 133 -3.75 -7.88 -5.32
CA ALA A 133 -4.26 -9.13 -5.87
C ALA A 133 -4.98 -10.00 -4.83
N ASP A 134 -6.14 -10.50 -5.18
CA ASP A 134 -7.02 -11.25 -4.27
C ASP A 134 -6.35 -12.49 -3.64
N PRO A 135 -5.50 -13.27 -4.37
CA PRO A 135 -4.87 -14.45 -3.78
C PRO A 135 -3.87 -14.18 -2.64
N ILE A 136 -3.50 -12.91 -2.39
CA ILE A 136 -2.52 -12.57 -1.35
C ILE A 136 -3.01 -12.96 0.05
N THR A 137 -4.29 -12.70 0.37
CA THR A 137 -4.90 -13.04 1.66
C THR A 137 -5.69 -14.34 1.63
N ALA A 138 -6.09 -14.80 0.44
CA ALA A 138 -7.01 -15.93 0.30
C ALA A 138 -6.47 -17.20 0.99
N GLN A 139 -7.27 -17.77 1.92
CA GLN A 139 -6.96 -18.99 2.67
C GLN A 139 -5.63 -18.94 3.47
N ARG A 140 -5.27 -17.76 3.99
CA ARG A 140 -4.04 -17.54 4.77
C ARG A 140 -4.36 -16.91 6.10
N ARG A 141 -3.83 -17.49 7.17
CA ARG A 141 -4.10 -17.07 8.56
C ARG A 141 -3.13 -16.01 9.08
N TYR A 142 -1.90 -15.99 8.55
CA TYR A 142 -0.86 -15.06 8.97
C TYR A 142 -0.69 -13.87 8.03
N VAL A 143 -1.62 -13.66 7.11
CA VAL A 143 -1.55 -12.58 6.11
C VAL A 143 -2.66 -11.57 6.36
N PHE A 144 -2.27 -10.31 6.56
CA PHE A 144 -3.16 -9.18 6.78
C PHE A 144 -2.95 -8.13 5.70
N ARG A 145 -4.02 -7.61 5.10
CA ARG A 145 -3.95 -6.56 4.08
C ARG A 145 -4.83 -5.38 4.43
N THR A 146 -4.24 -4.17 4.50
CA THR A 146 -4.94 -2.95 4.89
C THR A 146 -5.64 -2.25 3.72
N VAL A 147 -5.22 -2.50 2.48
CA VAL A 147 -5.79 -1.89 1.27
C VAL A 147 -6.91 -2.72 0.64
N ALA A 148 -7.64 -2.12 -0.31
CA ALA A 148 -8.69 -2.80 -1.07
C ALA A 148 -8.13 -3.95 -1.92
N THR A 149 -8.99 -4.92 -2.24
CA THR A 149 -8.65 -6.03 -3.15
C THR A 149 -8.63 -5.56 -4.61
N GLY A 150 -7.93 -6.30 -5.47
CA GLY A 150 -7.90 -6.03 -6.90
C GLY A 150 -9.30 -6.11 -7.51
N SER A 151 -10.07 -7.15 -7.15
CA SER A 151 -11.47 -7.26 -7.60
C SER A 151 -12.33 -6.09 -7.15
N SER A 152 -12.09 -5.51 -5.95
CA SER A 152 -12.82 -4.31 -5.50
C SER A 152 -12.49 -3.08 -6.35
N LEU A 153 -11.24 -2.92 -6.80
CA LEU A 153 -10.84 -1.83 -7.71
C LEU A 153 -11.50 -1.98 -9.09
N GLY A 154 -11.48 -3.19 -9.65
CA GLY A 154 -12.17 -3.47 -10.92
C GLY A 154 -13.68 -3.23 -10.82
N ARG A 155 -14.32 -3.71 -9.75
CA ARG A 155 -15.75 -3.44 -9.49
C ARG A 155 -16.04 -1.94 -9.37
N MET A 156 -15.13 -1.14 -8.80
CA MET A 156 -15.27 0.32 -8.71
C MET A 156 -15.30 0.97 -10.11
N ALA A 157 -14.45 0.53 -11.05
CA ALA A 157 -14.46 1.02 -12.43
C ALA A 157 -15.79 0.72 -13.13
N VAL A 158 -16.31 -0.49 -12.95
CA VAL A 158 -17.63 -0.89 -13.53
C VAL A 158 -18.75 -0.10 -12.88
N THR A 159 -18.79 0.02 -11.55
CA THR A 159 -19.81 0.79 -10.83
C THR A 159 -19.84 2.24 -11.31
N PHE A 160 -18.67 2.87 -11.41
CA PHE A 160 -18.58 4.25 -11.92
C PHE A 160 -19.06 4.35 -13.37
N THR A 161 -18.72 3.39 -14.21
CA THR A 161 -19.20 3.35 -15.60
C THR A 161 -20.73 3.28 -15.64
N HIS A 162 -21.33 2.37 -14.87
CA HIS A 162 -22.77 2.16 -14.83
C HIS A 162 -23.52 3.34 -14.19
N ASP A 163 -23.10 3.78 -13.01
CA ASP A 163 -23.89 4.72 -12.21
C ASP A 163 -23.64 6.19 -12.60
N VAL A 164 -22.49 6.50 -13.24
CA VAL A 164 -22.10 7.86 -13.55
C VAL A 164 -21.96 8.08 -15.06
N LEU A 165 -21.10 7.28 -15.74
CA LEU A 165 -20.79 7.55 -17.15
C LEU A 165 -21.97 7.26 -18.07
N LEU A 166 -22.65 6.11 -17.95
CA LEU A 166 -23.80 5.77 -18.79
C LEU A 166 -24.92 6.81 -18.67
N PRO A 167 -25.40 7.20 -17.47
CA PRO A 167 -26.42 8.23 -17.33
C PRO A 167 -26.00 9.61 -17.89
N GLN A 168 -24.78 10.07 -17.57
CA GLN A 168 -24.31 11.39 -18.02
C GLN A 168 -24.12 11.44 -19.55
N MET A 169 -23.74 10.33 -20.17
CA MET A 169 -23.62 10.21 -21.63
C MET A 169 -24.95 9.86 -22.30
N ARG A 170 -26.04 9.65 -21.54
CA ARG A 170 -27.38 9.22 -22.02
C ARG A 170 -27.33 7.90 -22.80
N LEU A 171 -26.54 6.95 -22.31
CA LEU A 171 -26.41 5.62 -22.90
C LEU A 171 -27.27 4.62 -22.11
N SER A 172 -27.98 3.75 -22.82
CA SER A 172 -28.76 2.67 -22.21
C SER A 172 -27.95 1.41 -21.93
N GLY A 173 -26.69 1.38 -22.32
CA GLY A 173 -25.72 0.29 -22.12
C GLY A 173 -24.38 0.68 -22.70
N GLY A 174 -23.39 -0.17 -22.56
CA GLY A 174 -22.03 0.12 -23.03
C GLY A 174 -21.30 -1.16 -23.43
N ARG A 175 -20.30 -0.98 -24.27
CA ARG A 175 -19.34 -2.01 -24.73
C ARG A 175 -17.99 -1.69 -24.15
N ALA A 176 -17.42 -2.59 -23.38
CA ALA A 176 -16.10 -2.41 -22.76
C ALA A 176 -15.10 -3.44 -23.27
N VAL A 177 -13.84 -3.03 -23.36
CA VAL A 177 -12.69 -3.92 -23.49
C VAL A 177 -11.87 -3.83 -22.21
N VAL A 178 -11.49 -4.99 -21.68
CA VAL A 178 -10.51 -5.12 -20.61
C VAL A 178 -9.14 -5.33 -21.24
N VAL A 179 -8.20 -4.44 -20.99
CA VAL A 179 -6.79 -4.65 -21.30
C VAL A 179 -6.07 -4.90 -19.97
N ARG A 180 -5.36 -6.02 -19.85
CA ARG A 180 -4.72 -6.36 -18.58
C ARG A 180 -3.36 -7.05 -18.73
N VAL A 181 -2.46 -6.70 -17.84
CA VAL A 181 -1.21 -7.46 -17.69
C VAL A 181 -1.50 -8.90 -17.29
N ASN A 182 -0.79 -9.85 -17.90
CA ASN A 182 -0.99 -11.28 -17.64
C ASN A 182 -0.26 -11.75 -16.39
N ASP A 183 -0.69 -11.22 -15.23
CA ASP A 183 -0.23 -11.65 -13.91
C ASP A 183 -1.40 -11.71 -12.91
N ILE A 184 -1.11 -11.97 -11.63
CA ILE A 184 -2.16 -12.06 -10.61
C ILE A 184 -2.82 -10.71 -10.32
N TYR A 185 -2.13 -9.57 -10.53
CA TYR A 185 -2.70 -8.24 -10.41
C TYR A 185 -3.73 -8.00 -11.52
N GLY A 186 -3.31 -8.16 -12.78
CA GLY A 186 -4.19 -7.98 -13.92
C GLY A 186 -5.42 -8.88 -13.87
N ARG A 187 -5.24 -10.15 -13.46
CA ARG A 187 -6.35 -11.10 -13.32
C ARG A 187 -7.29 -10.79 -12.16
N SER A 188 -6.79 -10.27 -11.04
CA SER A 188 -7.65 -9.91 -9.91
C SER A 188 -8.52 -8.71 -10.21
N VAL A 189 -7.93 -7.64 -10.77
CA VAL A 189 -8.68 -6.43 -11.13
C VAL A 189 -9.64 -6.72 -12.28
N GLY A 190 -9.12 -7.26 -13.40
CA GLY A 190 -9.93 -7.60 -14.56
C GLY A 190 -11.04 -8.61 -14.27
N GLY A 191 -10.79 -9.58 -13.38
CA GLY A 191 -11.82 -10.52 -12.92
C GLY A 191 -12.96 -9.83 -12.16
N GLY A 192 -12.66 -8.80 -11.38
CA GLY A 192 -13.64 -7.94 -10.73
C GLY A 192 -14.47 -7.15 -11.76
N GLU A 193 -13.81 -6.62 -12.80
CA GLU A 193 -14.46 -5.93 -13.91
C GLU A 193 -15.40 -6.87 -14.68
N GLU A 194 -14.91 -8.03 -15.10
CA GLU A 194 -15.68 -9.01 -15.87
C GLU A 194 -16.91 -9.50 -15.10
N THR A 195 -16.75 -9.79 -13.81
CA THR A 195 -17.84 -10.31 -12.97
C THR A 195 -18.95 -9.27 -12.81
N LEU A 196 -18.61 -8.04 -12.40
CA LEU A 196 -19.59 -7.01 -12.15
C LEU A 196 -20.21 -6.45 -13.43
N ALA A 197 -19.45 -6.34 -14.52
CA ALA A 197 -19.98 -5.93 -15.82
C ALA A 197 -21.10 -6.82 -16.29
N LYS A 198 -20.95 -8.14 -16.13
CA LYS A 198 -21.99 -9.12 -16.45
C LYS A 198 -23.24 -8.92 -15.58
N GLU A 199 -23.08 -8.65 -14.28
CA GLU A 199 -24.18 -8.40 -13.35
C GLU A 199 -24.93 -7.10 -13.70
N MET A 200 -24.21 -6.07 -14.14
CA MET A 200 -24.74 -4.73 -14.47
C MET A 200 -25.15 -4.55 -15.96
N GLY A 201 -25.03 -5.59 -16.77
CA GLY A 201 -25.45 -5.55 -18.18
C GLY A 201 -24.53 -4.72 -19.08
N ILE A 202 -23.28 -4.48 -18.69
CA ILE A 202 -22.24 -3.90 -19.55
C ILE A 202 -21.58 -5.03 -20.33
N GLN A 203 -21.60 -4.93 -21.67
CA GLN A 203 -21.04 -5.96 -22.53
C GLN A 203 -19.51 -5.87 -22.59
N ILE A 204 -18.79 -6.87 -22.07
CA ILE A 204 -17.36 -7.00 -22.37
C ILE A 204 -17.25 -7.65 -23.76
N VAL A 205 -16.64 -6.93 -24.70
CA VAL A 205 -16.50 -7.38 -26.10
C VAL A 205 -15.19 -8.07 -26.34
N ASP A 206 -14.16 -7.76 -25.53
CA ASP A 206 -12.87 -8.41 -25.58
C ASP A 206 -12.14 -8.31 -24.24
N VAL A 207 -11.22 -9.27 -24.01
CA VAL A 207 -10.23 -9.26 -22.93
C VAL A 207 -8.86 -9.47 -23.55
N ILE A 208 -8.03 -8.43 -23.50
CA ILE A 208 -6.69 -8.42 -24.08
C ILE A 208 -5.68 -8.60 -22.96
N GLU A 209 -5.18 -9.81 -22.79
CA GLU A 209 -4.07 -10.09 -21.90
C GLU A 209 -2.74 -9.91 -22.62
N TYR A 210 -1.74 -9.30 -21.95
CA TYR A 210 -0.41 -9.12 -22.50
C TYR A 210 0.69 -9.45 -21.48
N ASP A 211 1.83 -9.91 -21.98
CA ASP A 211 3.04 -10.13 -21.20
C ASP A 211 3.77 -8.79 -21.02
N PRO A 212 4.01 -8.28 -19.79
CA PRO A 212 4.66 -7.00 -19.57
C PRO A 212 6.10 -6.93 -20.10
N TYR A 213 6.71 -8.08 -20.37
CA TYR A 213 8.07 -8.17 -20.91
C TYR A 213 8.13 -8.37 -22.42
N ALA A 214 6.98 -8.65 -23.06
CA ALA A 214 6.92 -9.00 -24.49
C ALA A 214 5.60 -8.55 -25.14
N TYR A 215 5.17 -7.30 -24.91
CA TYR A 215 3.95 -6.75 -25.48
C TYR A 215 4.21 -5.79 -26.65
N ASN A 216 3.19 -5.60 -27.48
CA ASN A 216 3.19 -4.63 -28.56
C ASN A 216 2.01 -3.66 -28.37
N PRO A 217 2.22 -2.42 -27.93
CA PRO A 217 1.16 -1.47 -27.64
C PRO A 217 0.36 -1.08 -28.90
N ASP A 218 0.98 -1.02 -30.09
CA ASP A 218 0.27 -0.73 -31.35
C ASP A 218 -0.66 -1.88 -31.78
N ALA A 219 -0.26 -3.12 -31.52
CA ALA A 219 -1.13 -4.29 -31.75
C ALA A 219 -2.36 -4.29 -30.81
N ILE A 220 -2.14 -3.92 -29.53
CA ILE A 220 -3.22 -3.76 -28.54
C ILE A 220 -4.19 -2.66 -29.00
N ALA A 221 -3.68 -1.49 -29.37
CA ALA A 221 -4.50 -0.38 -29.86
C ALA A 221 -5.28 -0.73 -31.16
N THR A 222 -4.65 -1.46 -32.09
CA THR A 222 -5.30 -1.94 -33.32
C THR A 222 -6.47 -2.87 -33.02
N ARG A 223 -6.29 -3.81 -32.07
CA ARG A 223 -7.33 -4.75 -31.65
C ARG A 223 -8.47 -4.00 -30.95
N LEU A 224 -8.15 -3.09 -30.04
CA LEU A 224 -9.12 -2.24 -29.34
C LEU A 224 -9.96 -1.39 -30.34
N ALA A 225 -9.33 -0.84 -31.38
CA ALA A 225 -10.04 -0.11 -32.44
C ALA A 225 -11.03 -0.99 -33.24
N ALA A 226 -10.63 -2.24 -33.51
CA ALA A 226 -11.47 -3.21 -34.20
C ALA A 226 -12.71 -3.62 -33.39
N ASP A 227 -12.59 -3.67 -32.07
CA ASP A 227 -13.66 -4.05 -31.15
C ASP A 227 -14.75 -2.98 -31.01
N ARG A 228 -14.50 -1.75 -31.43
CA ARG A 228 -15.43 -0.62 -31.35
C ARG A 228 -16.04 -0.47 -29.97
N ALA A 229 -15.20 -0.54 -28.94
CA ALA A 229 -15.62 -0.39 -27.55
C ALA A 229 -15.97 1.07 -27.24
N ASP A 230 -16.93 1.29 -26.35
CA ASP A 230 -17.22 2.59 -25.75
C ASP A 230 -16.23 2.91 -24.62
N PHE A 231 -15.84 1.88 -23.88
CA PHE A 231 -15.02 2.00 -22.67
C PHE A 231 -13.80 1.09 -22.75
N LEU A 232 -12.67 1.66 -22.34
CA LEU A 232 -11.45 0.91 -22.04
C LEU A 232 -11.32 0.80 -20.52
N TRP A 233 -11.13 -0.40 -20.00
CA TRP A 233 -10.67 -0.66 -18.65
C TRP A 233 -9.28 -1.27 -18.75
N ASP A 234 -8.27 -0.56 -18.17
CA ASP A 234 -6.86 -0.89 -18.37
C ASP A 234 -6.17 -1.19 -17.03
N VAL A 235 -5.61 -2.39 -16.92
CA VAL A 235 -4.91 -2.87 -15.75
C VAL A 235 -3.44 -3.10 -16.11
N SER A 236 -2.64 -2.06 -15.94
CA SER A 236 -1.23 -2.01 -16.37
C SER A 236 -0.32 -1.53 -15.24
N TYR A 237 0.98 -1.74 -15.38
CA TYR A 237 2.00 -1.02 -14.65
C TYR A 237 2.34 0.29 -15.38
N LEU A 238 3.23 1.11 -14.77
CA LEU A 238 3.45 2.48 -15.26
C LEU A 238 3.95 2.54 -16.71
N ASP A 239 4.98 1.75 -17.04
CA ASP A 239 5.62 1.85 -18.35
C ASP A 239 4.74 1.33 -19.47
N ASP A 240 4.09 0.19 -19.27
CA ASP A 240 3.16 -0.42 -20.21
C ASP A 240 1.86 0.38 -20.34
N GLY A 241 1.27 0.88 -19.25
CA GLY A 241 0.08 1.71 -19.30
C GLY A 241 0.31 3.04 -20.05
N VAL A 242 1.46 3.68 -19.84
CA VAL A 242 1.83 4.87 -20.64
C VAL A 242 1.98 4.51 -22.12
N ALA A 243 2.67 3.41 -22.46
CA ALA A 243 2.91 3.00 -23.84
C ALA A 243 1.60 2.60 -24.55
N ILE A 244 0.72 1.86 -23.86
CA ILE A 244 -0.61 1.47 -24.38
C ILE A 244 -1.47 2.71 -24.61
N TRP A 245 -1.55 3.63 -23.64
CA TRP A 245 -2.32 4.85 -23.81
C TRP A 245 -1.82 5.72 -24.97
N GLN A 246 -0.50 5.88 -25.11
CA GLN A 246 0.08 6.56 -26.26
C GLN A 246 -0.27 5.89 -27.60
N ALA A 247 -0.31 4.56 -27.65
CA ALA A 247 -0.72 3.84 -28.84
C ALA A 247 -2.23 4.04 -29.15
N VAL A 248 -3.09 4.01 -28.12
CA VAL A 248 -4.53 4.35 -28.25
C VAL A 248 -4.71 5.69 -28.92
N LEU A 249 -3.94 6.72 -28.51
CA LEU A 249 -3.99 8.05 -29.09
C LEU A 249 -3.44 8.08 -30.52
N ARG A 250 -2.28 7.46 -30.78
CA ARG A 250 -1.70 7.40 -32.15
C ARG A 250 -2.61 6.73 -33.17
N HIS A 251 -3.31 5.70 -32.76
CA HIS A 251 -4.26 4.97 -33.62
C HIS A 251 -5.64 5.64 -33.68
N ASN A 252 -5.85 6.79 -33.03
CA ASN A 252 -7.11 7.50 -32.96
C ASN A 252 -8.27 6.58 -32.54
N VAL A 253 -8.06 5.72 -31.54
CA VAL A 253 -9.08 4.79 -31.06
C VAL A 253 -10.25 5.60 -30.48
N SER A 254 -11.43 5.41 -31.02
CA SER A 254 -12.62 6.14 -30.57
C SER A 254 -13.17 5.51 -29.30
N LEU A 255 -12.97 6.17 -28.18
CA LEU A 255 -13.47 5.78 -26.86
C LEU A 255 -14.35 6.90 -26.28
N LYS A 256 -15.35 6.53 -25.50
CA LYS A 256 -16.14 7.48 -24.69
C LYS A 256 -15.49 7.77 -23.35
N ALA A 257 -14.84 6.76 -22.75
CA ALA A 257 -14.00 6.94 -21.58
C ALA A 257 -12.95 5.81 -21.48
N ALA A 258 -11.83 6.14 -20.78
CA ALA A 258 -10.83 5.18 -20.38
C ALA A 258 -10.66 5.27 -18.86
N ILE A 259 -10.69 4.12 -18.19
CA ILE A 259 -10.49 3.96 -16.76
C ILE A 259 -9.34 2.99 -16.58
N GLY A 260 -8.20 3.49 -16.13
CA GLY A 260 -7.10 2.62 -15.74
C GLY A 260 -7.15 2.28 -14.25
N THR A 261 -6.21 1.49 -13.79
CA THR A 261 -6.15 1.13 -12.37
C THR A 261 -4.76 1.33 -11.79
N SER A 262 -4.73 1.50 -10.48
CA SER A 262 -3.62 1.43 -9.52
C SER A 262 -2.25 1.81 -10.13
N SER A 263 -1.35 0.88 -10.26
CA SER A 263 0.09 1.03 -10.50
C SER A 263 0.53 1.85 -11.74
N ALA A 264 -0.38 2.28 -12.60
CA ALA A 264 -0.09 3.12 -13.78
C ALA A 264 -0.86 4.44 -13.74
N PHE A 265 -2.15 4.38 -13.95
CA PHE A 265 -3.02 5.52 -14.27
C PHE A 265 -3.19 6.51 -13.12
N CYS A 266 -2.97 6.08 -11.89
CA CYS A 266 -3.02 6.92 -10.68
C CYS A 266 -1.68 7.55 -10.31
N MET A 267 -0.60 7.07 -10.92
CA MET A 267 0.75 7.55 -10.57
C MET A 267 1.01 8.96 -11.13
N PRO A 268 1.61 9.88 -10.36
CA PRO A 268 2.00 11.20 -10.87
C PRO A 268 2.85 11.13 -12.12
N ALA A 269 3.70 10.11 -12.23
CA ALA A 269 4.53 9.87 -13.40
C ALA A 269 3.73 9.58 -14.69
N PHE A 270 2.51 9.02 -14.59
CA PHE A 270 1.60 8.88 -15.73
C PHE A 270 1.21 10.24 -16.30
N GLY A 271 0.70 11.15 -15.44
CA GLY A 271 0.36 12.50 -15.84
C GLY A 271 1.56 13.33 -16.32
N GLN A 272 2.73 13.15 -15.69
CA GLN A 272 3.96 13.83 -16.08
C GLN A 272 4.47 13.39 -17.46
N ARG A 273 4.45 12.10 -17.76
CA ARG A 273 4.92 11.55 -19.05
C ARG A 273 3.98 11.88 -20.20
N LEU A 274 2.68 11.95 -19.93
CA LEU A 274 1.65 12.16 -20.95
C LEU A 274 1.26 13.63 -21.09
N GLY A 275 1.49 14.47 -20.08
CA GLY A 275 1.11 15.88 -20.11
C GLY A 275 -0.38 16.05 -20.40
N ALA A 276 -0.72 16.86 -21.40
CA ALA A 276 -2.10 17.09 -21.81
C ALA A 276 -2.84 15.82 -22.27
N ALA A 277 -2.12 14.82 -22.76
CA ALA A 277 -2.70 13.56 -23.21
C ALA A 277 -3.25 12.68 -22.09
N SER A 278 -2.99 13.00 -20.81
CA SER A 278 -3.63 12.35 -19.67
C SER A 278 -5.00 12.92 -19.33
N ILE A 279 -5.30 14.18 -19.77
CA ILE A 279 -6.54 14.86 -19.36
C ILE A 279 -7.77 14.08 -19.83
N GLY A 280 -8.74 13.90 -18.93
CA GLY A 280 -9.97 13.15 -19.17
C GLY A 280 -9.88 11.67 -18.81
N VAL A 281 -8.69 11.10 -18.67
CA VAL A 281 -8.50 9.70 -18.27
C VAL A 281 -8.86 9.53 -16.80
N TYR A 282 -9.62 8.47 -16.50
CA TYR A 282 -9.99 8.08 -15.15
C TYR A 282 -9.04 7.01 -14.60
N ALA A 283 -9.04 6.88 -13.27
CA ALA A 283 -8.28 5.85 -12.59
C ALA A 283 -9.01 5.34 -11.35
N ALA A 284 -9.16 4.02 -11.24
CA ALA A 284 -9.71 3.35 -10.06
C ALA A 284 -8.56 2.92 -9.14
N ASP A 285 -8.53 3.44 -7.91
CA ASP A 285 -7.50 3.06 -6.93
C ASP A 285 -7.95 3.27 -5.48
N LYS A 286 -7.03 3.01 -4.58
CA LYS A 286 -7.07 3.47 -3.19
C LYS A 286 -7.08 5.00 -3.16
N PRO A 287 -7.75 5.65 -2.19
CA PRO A 287 -7.66 7.10 -2.06
C PRO A 287 -6.24 7.57 -1.76
N ASP A 288 -5.85 8.69 -2.36
CA ASP A 288 -4.64 9.43 -2.00
C ASP A 288 -4.88 10.36 -0.78
N ALA A 289 -3.91 11.20 -0.47
CA ALA A 289 -4.06 12.21 0.58
C ALA A 289 -4.98 13.39 0.17
N ASN A 290 -5.29 13.57 -1.13
CA ASN A 290 -6.04 14.71 -1.66
C ASN A 290 -7.54 14.43 -1.81
N ILE A 291 -8.13 13.74 -0.84
CA ILE A 291 -9.57 13.50 -0.75
C ILE A 291 -10.31 14.67 -0.09
N SER A 292 -11.64 14.68 -0.24
CA SER A 292 -12.50 15.59 0.52
C SER A 292 -12.33 15.35 2.02
N LEU A 293 -12.11 16.41 2.80
CA LEU A 293 -12.05 16.31 4.25
C LEU A 293 -13.37 15.82 4.89
N ALA A 294 -14.48 15.90 4.14
CA ALA A 294 -15.77 15.34 4.57
C ALA A 294 -15.76 13.80 4.68
N ALA A 295 -14.81 13.13 4.01
CA ALA A 295 -14.60 11.69 4.15
C ALA A 295 -13.89 11.29 5.45
N LEU A 296 -13.36 12.27 6.19
CA LEU A 296 -12.55 12.07 7.38
C LEU A 296 -13.29 12.53 8.63
N SER A 297 -13.19 11.74 9.69
CA SER A 297 -13.54 12.19 11.03
C SER A 297 -12.57 13.28 11.53
N PRO A 298 -12.87 13.98 12.62
CA PRO A 298 -11.93 14.94 13.21
C PRO A 298 -10.57 14.31 13.56
N SER A 299 -10.55 13.08 14.07
CA SER A 299 -9.31 12.32 14.35
C SER A 299 -8.55 11.99 13.05
N GLY A 300 -9.24 11.52 12.02
CA GLY A 300 -8.64 11.25 10.71
C GLY A 300 -8.06 12.51 10.05
N GLN A 301 -8.73 13.67 10.16
CA GLN A 301 -8.21 14.95 9.68
C GLN A 301 -6.92 15.37 10.41
N ALA A 302 -6.90 15.24 11.74
CA ALA A 302 -5.71 15.55 12.55
C ALA A 302 -4.55 14.61 12.20
N LEU A 303 -4.83 13.31 12.07
CA LEU A 303 -3.82 12.32 11.66
C LEU A 303 -3.27 12.61 10.26
N LEU A 304 -4.15 12.96 9.29
CA LEU A 304 -3.73 13.32 7.94
C LEU A 304 -2.80 14.55 7.94
N ALA A 305 -3.13 15.57 8.72
CA ALA A 305 -2.29 16.76 8.84
C ALA A 305 -0.88 16.41 9.38
N THR A 306 -0.83 15.58 10.43
CA THR A 306 0.43 15.09 11.02
C THR A 306 1.22 14.23 10.02
N ALA A 307 0.55 13.29 9.36
CA ALA A 307 1.15 12.41 8.36
C ALA A 307 1.81 13.19 7.23
N ARG A 308 1.09 14.17 6.64
CA ARG A 308 1.62 15.05 5.59
C ARG A 308 2.85 15.84 6.06
N SER A 309 2.80 16.39 7.28
CA SER A 309 3.91 17.16 7.84
C SER A 309 5.15 16.28 8.00
N VAL A 310 5.03 15.13 8.65
CA VAL A 310 6.16 14.21 8.89
C VAL A 310 6.69 13.62 7.59
N TYR A 311 5.80 13.22 6.67
CA TYR A 311 6.22 12.69 5.38
C TYR A 311 6.98 13.75 4.58
N GLY A 312 6.46 14.98 4.45
CA GLY A 312 7.11 16.06 3.71
C GLY A 312 8.48 16.42 4.27
N GLN A 313 8.62 16.49 5.61
CA GLN A 313 9.91 16.74 6.25
C GLN A 313 10.98 15.69 5.90
N ASN A 314 10.57 14.42 5.78
CA ASN A 314 11.48 13.30 5.51
C ASN A 314 11.68 13.02 3.99
N ASN A 315 10.88 13.63 3.11
CA ASN A 315 10.87 13.36 1.68
C ASN A 315 10.98 14.64 0.82
N ALA A 316 11.86 15.55 1.20
CA ALA A 316 12.18 16.77 0.46
C ALA A 316 10.98 17.67 0.11
N GLY A 317 9.95 17.66 0.94
CA GLY A 317 8.73 18.45 0.73
C GLY A 317 7.72 17.84 -0.25
N ASN A 318 7.96 16.63 -0.75
CA ASN A 318 7.04 15.96 -1.64
C ASN A 318 5.69 15.66 -0.98
N ALA A 319 4.63 15.66 -1.78
CA ALA A 319 3.30 15.24 -1.34
C ALA A 319 3.24 13.71 -1.11
N MET A 320 2.30 13.28 -0.28
CA MET A 320 2.00 11.84 -0.12
C MET A 320 1.12 11.39 -1.28
N GLU A 321 1.70 10.62 -2.17
CA GLU A 321 0.97 9.98 -3.26
C GLU A 321 0.33 8.66 -2.80
N ILE A 322 -0.46 8.02 -3.65
CA ILE A 322 -1.23 6.79 -3.30
C ILE A 322 -0.37 5.71 -2.63
N PRO A 323 0.83 5.33 -3.14
CA PRO A 323 1.65 4.32 -2.47
C PRO A 323 2.10 4.77 -1.07
N ALA A 324 2.47 6.04 -0.90
CA ALA A 324 2.86 6.57 0.40
C ALA A 324 1.69 6.56 1.41
N VAL A 325 0.48 6.90 0.96
CA VAL A 325 -0.74 6.83 1.80
C VAL A 325 -1.04 5.39 2.20
N ALA A 326 -0.95 4.45 1.26
CA ALA A 326 -1.16 3.02 1.53
C ALA A 326 -0.15 2.49 2.55
N GLY A 327 1.14 2.80 2.35
CA GLY A 327 2.21 2.46 3.29
C GLY A 327 2.00 3.09 4.67
N PHE A 328 1.55 4.34 4.73
CA PHE A 328 1.24 5.00 5.99
C PHE A 328 0.07 4.32 6.73
N VAL A 329 -1.04 4.05 6.05
CA VAL A 329 -2.21 3.37 6.66
C VAL A 329 -1.82 2.01 7.19
N GLY A 330 -1.09 1.21 6.40
CA GLY A 330 -0.59 -0.09 6.83
C GLY A 330 0.37 0.01 8.02
N GLY A 331 1.34 0.92 7.93
CA GLY A 331 2.31 1.17 9.00
C GLY A 331 1.64 1.67 10.28
N TRP A 332 0.78 2.67 10.17
CA TRP A 332 0.05 3.24 11.31
C TRP A 332 -0.76 2.17 12.03
N THR A 333 -1.53 1.38 11.27
CA THR A 333 -2.32 0.29 11.87
C THR A 333 -1.43 -0.69 12.63
N LEU A 334 -0.29 -1.10 12.05
CA LEU A 334 0.61 -2.03 12.74
C LEU A 334 1.26 -1.41 13.98
N PHE A 335 1.79 -0.19 13.87
CA PHE A 335 2.56 0.45 14.94
C PHE A 335 1.70 1.07 16.04
N HIS A 336 0.50 1.55 15.71
CA HIS A 336 -0.38 2.23 16.66
C HIS A 336 -1.50 1.33 17.18
N ASP A 337 -2.13 0.53 16.28
CA ASP A 337 -3.34 -0.21 16.64
C ASP A 337 -3.06 -1.69 16.98
N VAL A 338 -1.97 -2.28 16.48
CA VAL A 338 -1.65 -3.70 16.69
C VAL A 338 -0.57 -3.89 17.75
N ILE A 339 0.66 -3.41 17.50
CA ILE A 339 1.82 -3.69 18.37
C ILE A 339 1.59 -3.24 19.83
N PRO A 340 1.04 -2.04 20.12
CA PRO A 340 0.80 -1.62 21.51
C PRO A 340 -0.26 -2.46 22.24
N ASN A 341 -1.12 -3.14 21.49
CA ASN A 341 -2.21 -3.99 22.01
C ASN A 341 -1.86 -5.47 22.08
N VAL A 342 -0.61 -5.84 21.75
CA VAL A 342 -0.12 -7.20 21.97
C VAL A 342 0.03 -7.47 23.46
N SER A 343 -0.60 -8.54 23.91
CA SER A 343 -0.48 -9.00 25.30
C SER A 343 0.72 -9.94 25.45
N GLY A 344 1.61 -9.63 26.39
CA GLY A 344 2.81 -10.44 26.68
C GLY A 344 3.93 -10.25 25.65
N THR A 345 4.61 -11.35 25.33
CA THR A 345 5.73 -11.31 24.36
C THR A 345 5.22 -11.10 22.94
N ILE A 346 5.89 -10.23 22.20
CA ILE A 346 5.57 -9.97 20.78
C ILE A 346 6.10 -11.15 19.94
N THR A 347 5.17 -11.97 19.47
CA THR A 347 5.39 -13.12 18.59
C THR A 347 4.45 -13.01 17.38
N ALA A 348 4.66 -13.79 16.34
CA ALA A 348 3.76 -13.83 15.19
C ALA A 348 2.31 -14.13 15.60
N GLU A 349 2.07 -15.08 16.51
CA GLU A 349 0.72 -15.42 16.96
C GLU A 349 0.09 -14.32 17.81
N SER A 350 0.85 -13.66 18.68
CA SER A 350 0.31 -12.55 19.48
C SER A 350 0.03 -11.29 18.62
N VAL A 351 0.85 -11.03 17.59
CA VAL A 351 0.59 -9.99 16.58
C VAL A 351 -0.67 -10.33 15.77
N ARG A 352 -0.80 -11.58 15.29
CA ARG A 352 -2.00 -12.05 14.60
C ARG A 352 -3.26 -11.86 15.46
N THR A 353 -3.20 -12.28 16.71
CA THR A 353 -4.33 -12.13 17.64
C THR A 353 -4.71 -10.67 17.85
N ALA A 354 -3.74 -9.78 18.02
CA ALA A 354 -3.98 -8.35 18.16
C ALA A 354 -4.56 -7.75 16.86
N ALA A 355 -4.07 -8.18 15.70
CA ALA A 355 -4.55 -7.72 14.39
C ALA A 355 -6.04 -8.05 14.17
N LEU A 356 -6.48 -9.26 14.53
CA LEU A 356 -7.90 -9.65 14.40
C LEU A 356 -8.85 -8.84 15.29
N ASN A 357 -8.33 -8.16 16.31
CA ASN A 357 -9.11 -7.28 17.20
C ASN A 357 -9.12 -5.81 16.78
N VAL A 358 -8.42 -5.46 15.68
CA VAL A 358 -8.43 -4.07 15.18
C VAL A 358 -9.83 -3.67 14.73
N ASP A 359 -10.30 -2.52 15.20
CA ASP A 359 -11.60 -1.94 14.83
C ASP A 359 -11.49 -0.40 14.71
N VAL A 360 -10.83 0.05 13.65
CA VAL A 360 -10.70 1.48 13.30
C VAL A 360 -11.92 1.89 12.47
N PRO A 361 -12.72 2.87 12.92
CA PRO A 361 -13.91 3.33 12.19
C PRO A 361 -13.58 3.90 10.81
N THR A 362 -14.52 3.83 9.88
CA THR A 362 -14.44 4.56 8.61
C THR A 362 -14.31 6.05 8.87
N GLY A 363 -13.39 6.71 8.19
CA GLY A 363 -13.05 8.11 8.38
C GLY A 363 -11.87 8.36 9.33
N ASP A 364 -11.46 7.38 10.14
CA ASP A 364 -10.34 7.54 11.07
C ASP A 364 -8.96 7.23 10.45
N SER A 365 -8.92 6.55 9.31
CA SER A 365 -7.69 6.42 8.51
C SER A 365 -7.48 7.64 7.61
N ILE A 366 -6.21 8.00 7.35
CA ILE A 366 -5.86 9.21 6.57
C ILE A 366 -6.40 9.21 5.12
N ASN A 367 -6.82 8.06 4.62
CA ASN A 367 -7.43 7.87 3.31
C ASN A 367 -8.97 7.84 3.35
N GLY A 368 -9.59 8.19 4.47
CA GLY A 368 -11.05 8.19 4.65
C GLY A 368 -11.67 6.80 4.87
N GLY A 369 -10.91 5.72 4.74
CA GLY A 369 -11.32 4.38 5.12
C GLY A 369 -11.27 4.16 6.64
N GLY A 370 -11.43 2.90 7.01
CA GLY A 370 -11.15 2.38 8.34
C GLY A 370 -10.35 1.09 8.23
N VAL A 371 -10.13 0.41 9.35
CA VAL A 371 -9.48 -0.90 9.36
C VAL A 371 -10.25 -1.85 10.26
N LYS A 372 -10.71 -2.94 9.67
CA LYS A 372 -11.25 -4.10 10.35
C LYS A 372 -10.98 -5.34 9.51
N PHE A 373 -10.23 -6.25 10.06
CA PHE A 373 -9.92 -7.47 9.34
C PHE A 373 -11.06 -8.48 9.45
N GLY A 374 -11.26 -9.25 8.36
CA GLY A 374 -12.14 -10.41 8.38
C GLY A 374 -11.73 -11.39 9.47
N ALA A 375 -12.74 -11.99 10.10
CA ALA A 375 -12.58 -12.84 11.28
C ALA A 375 -11.81 -14.13 10.95
N ASP A 376 -11.21 -14.73 11.97
CA ASP A 376 -10.55 -16.05 11.88
C ASP A 376 -11.50 -17.09 11.28
N GLY A 377 -11.05 -17.80 10.24
CA GLY A 377 -11.80 -18.81 9.51
C GLY A 377 -12.87 -18.29 8.54
N SER A 378 -13.02 -16.97 8.38
CA SER A 378 -13.89 -16.40 7.34
C SER A 378 -13.22 -16.39 5.96
N LEU A 379 -14.02 -16.20 4.90
CA LEU A 379 -13.47 -16.05 3.55
C LEU A 379 -12.59 -14.81 3.39
N ASP A 380 -12.87 -13.77 4.19
CA ASP A 380 -12.15 -12.51 4.21
C ASP A 380 -11.11 -12.43 5.36
N GLU A 381 -10.71 -13.57 5.92
CA GLU A 381 -9.71 -13.59 7.01
C GLU A 381 -8.49 -12.77 6.62
N GLY A 382 -8.10 -11.82 7.49
CA GLY A 382 -6.95 -10.94 7.28
C GLY A 382 -7.13 -9.84 6.22
N GLN A 383 -8.24 -9.82 5.47
CA GLN A 383 -8.57 -8.72 4.56
C GLN A 383 -9.25 -7.58 5.32
N ASN A 384 -8.79 -6.34 5.10
CA ASN A 384 -9.50 -5.16 5.61
C ASN A 384 -10.85 -5.00 4.89
N THR A 385 -11.93 -5.16 5.63
CA THR A 385 -13.32 -5.03 5.14
C THR A 385 -13.83 -3.59 5.12
N ARG A 386 -13.04 -2.61 5.62
CA ARG A 386 -13.34 -1.16 5.60
C ARG A 386 -12.39 -0.37 4.70
N SER A 387 -11.64 -1.05 3.85
CA SER A 387 -10.79 -0.39 2.89
C SER A 387 -11.60 0.42 1.88
N ALA A 388 -11.10 1.61 1.53
CA ALA A 388 -11.74 2.49 0.55
C ALA A 388 -11.16 2.28 -0.85
N ALA A 389 -12.01 2.51 -1.86
CA ALA A 389 -11.65 2.63 -3.26
C ALA A 389 -12.34 3.86 -3.86
N VAL A 390 -11.69 4.53 -4.81
CA VAL A 390 -12.20 5.76 -5.43
C VAL A 390 -11.92 5.76 -6.93
N ILE A 391 -12.59 6.67 -7.65
CA ILE A 391 -12.24 7.05 -9.02
C ILE A 391 -11.62 8.44 -8.98
N GLY A 392 -10.39 8.54 -9.46
CA GLY A 392 -9.72 9.79 -9.83
C GLY A 392 -9.94 10.12 -11.31
N GLN A 393 -9.78 11.38 -11.68
CA GLN A 393 -9.71 11.83 -13.07
C GLN A 393 -8.61 12.88 -13.22
N TRP A 394 -7.79 12.74 -14.25
CA TRP A 394 -6.86 13.77 -14.67
C TRP A 394 -7.66 14.93 -15.27
N GLN A 395 -7.76 16.06 -14.56
CA GLN A 395 -8.55 17.21 -14.97
C GLN A 395 -7.71 18.39 -15.50
N ALA A 396 -6.41 18.37 -15.20
CA ALA A 396 -5.41 19.26 -15.80
C ALA A 396 -4.07 18.53 -15.83
N VAL A 397 -3.07 19.10 -16.51
CA VAL A 397 -1.71 18.54 -16.56
C VAL A 397 -1.16 18.41 -15.14
N GLY A 398 -0.84 17.17 -14.73
CA GLY A 398 -0.34 16.85 -13.39
C GLY A 398 -1.35 17.02 -12.25
N VAL A 399 -2.66 17.21 -12.56
CA VAL A 399 -3.70 17.38 -11.53
C VAL A 399 -4.76 16.31 -11.67
N MET A 400 -4.77 15.39 -10.74
CA MET A 400 -5.85 14.42 -10.55
C MET A 400 -6.83 14.91 -9.48
N LYS A 401 -8.13 14.75 -9.72
CA LYS A 401 -9.20 15.00 -8.75
C LYS A 401 -9.92 13.69 -8.49
N VAL A 402 -10.21 13.41 -7.22
CA VAL A 402 -11.17 12.34 -6.90
C VAL A 402 -12.56 12.82 -7.30
N VAL A 403 -13.27 12.00 -8.09
CA VAL A 403 -14.58 12.35 -8.67
C VAL A 403 -15.69 11.40 -8.21
N TYR A 404 -15.35 10.25 -7.60
CA TYR A 404 -16.31 9.27 -7.08
C TYR A 404 -15.65 8.37 -6.01
N PRO A 405 -16.40 7.93 -4.95
CA PRO A 405 -17.76 8.33 -4.57
C PRO A 405 -17.83 9.79 -4.08
N ALA A 406 -19.03 10.35 -4.03
CA ALA A 406 -19.25 11.76 -3.67
C ALA A 406 -18.64 12.15 -2.32
N ALA A 407 -18.62 11.24 -1.34
CA ALA A 407 -18.02 11.50 -0.01
C ALA A 407 -16.51 11.83 -0.08
N TYR A 408 -15.79 11.25 -1.04
CA TYR A 408 -14.35 11.45 -1.23
C TYR A 408 -14.02 12.54 -2.27
N ALA A 409 -15.03 12.98 -3.04
CA ALA A 409 -14.81 13.79 -4.23
C ALA A 409 -14.27 15.18 -3.92
N THR A 410 -13.25 15.59 -4.69
CA THR A 410 -12.66 16.95 -4.72
C THR A 410 -12.93 17.66 -6.03
N GLY A 411 -13.65 17.01 -6.95
CA GLY A 411 -14.12 17.54 -8.23
C GLY A 411 -15.31 16.76 -8.74
N SER A 412 -15.96 17.25 -9.79
CA SER A 412 -16.99 16.53 -10.53
C SER A 412 -16.39 15.85 -11.76
N PRO A 413 -16.89 14.69 -12.20
CA PRO A 413 -16.40 14.07 -13.42
C PRO A 413 -16.63 14.95 -14.64
N ILE A 414 -15.62 15.11 -15.47
CA ILE A 414 -15.73 15.80 -16.78
C ILE A 414 -16.01 14.70 -17.81
N VAL A 415 -17.21 14.70 -18.35
CA VAL A 415 -17.71 13.67 -19.28
C VAL A 415 -17.92 14.28 -20.67
N GLY A 416 -17.49 13.58 -21.72
CA GLY A 416 -17.72 13.96 -23.11
C GLY A 416 -16.48 13.95 -23.99
N SER A 417 -16.69 14.06 -25.28
CA SER A 417 -15.66 13.96 -26.34
C SER A 417 -14.54 15.01 -26.25
N SER A 418 -14.76 16.12 -25.56
CA SER A 418 -13.72 17.14 -25.32
C SER A 418 -12.61 16.69 -24.35
N ALA A 419 -12.86 15.67 -23.54
CA ALA A 419 -11.89 15.15 -22.61
C ALA A 419 -10.85 14.23 -23.29
N LEU A 420 -11.25 13.54 -24.37
CA LEU A 420 -10.38 12.59 -25.08
C LEU A 420 -9.99 13.06 -26.50
N SER A 421 -10.56 14.17 -26.99
CA SER A 421 -10.25 14.74 -28.30
C SER A 421 -9.12 15.76 -28.18
N THR A 422 -7.94 15.33 -27.90
CA THR A 422 -6.75 16.13 -28.17
C THR A 422 -6.25 15.77 -29.57
N SER A 423 -6.78 16.44 -30.61
CA SER A 423 -5.95 16.67 -31.80
C SER A 423 -4.78 17.56 -31.36
N PRO A 424 -3.55 17.26 -31.77
CA PRO A 424 -2.38 18.07 -31.47
C PRO A 424 -2.48 19.48 -32.06
#